data_4693472d30926abbcd5b0b6bdb7be83c
#
_entry.id   4693472d30926abbcd5b0b6bdb7be83c
#
_cell.length_a   1.000
_cell.length_b   1.000
_cell.length_c   1.000
_cell.angle_alpha   90.00
_cell.angle_beta   90.00
_cell.angle_gamma   90.00
#
_symmetry.space_group_name_H-M   'P 1'
#
loop_
_entity.id
_entity.type
_entity.pdbx_description
1 polymer ?
#
loop_
_entity_poly.entity_id
_entity_poly.type
_entity_poly.pdbx_seq_one_letter_code
_entity_poly.pdbx_strand_id
1 'polypeptide(L)'
;MNTGAGKETDVLFAPEQTKNWSVSAKEGQTKQVTLSIGQGKEKVSSGKIRAAAEEGASLTVFEVFEPAQAAGQLAVRTELYAKKNSRIRLVQVMMRGEEQELLNDVGCICEENGALDLLQVVVGKGDVYDGIWTELQKDHASLQAEIGYLLQNQQKFDVNLNVRHFGKVTESTIQADGTLM
;
A
#
# COMPACT_ATOMS: atom_id res chain seq x y z
N MET A 1 2.03 15.45 28.91
CA MET A 1 1.69 15.33 27.49
C MET A 1 1.74 13.86 27.14
N ASN A 2 0.59 13.23 26.97
CA ASN A 2 0.49 11.79 26.79
C ASN A 2 0.30 11.53 25.29
N THR A 3 1.39 11.28 24.55
CA THR A 3 1.34 10.87 23.16
C THR A 3 0.96 9.39 23.12
N GLY A 4 -0.32 9.12 23.17
CA GLY A 4 -0.86 7.79 23.00
C GLY A 4 -0.66 7.32 21.56
N ALA A 5 0.48 6.77 21.24
CA ALA A 5 0.67 5.94 20.07
C ALA A 5 -0.13 4.66 20.30
N GLY A 6 -1.39 4.66 19.91
CA GLY A 6 -2.22 3.46 19.92
C GLY A 6 -1.66 2.48 18.88
N LYS A 7 -0.91 1.47 19.30
CA LYS A 7 -0.69 0.29 18.49
C LYS A 7 -2.04 -0.41 18.38
N GLU A 8 -2.74 -0.21 17.29
CA GLU A 8 -3.85 -1.08 16.93
C GLU A 8 -3.26 -2.37 16.38
N THR A 9 -3.65 -3.47 17.01
CA THR A 9 -3.20 -4.84 16.77
C THR A 9 -3.55 -5.34 15.37
N ASP A 10 -2.74 -6.29 14.90
CA ASP A 10 -2.84 -7.02 13.66
C ASP A 10 -4.29 -7.44 13.35
N VAL A 11 -4.81 -6.97 12.24
CA VAL A 11 -6.12 -7.38 11.73
C VAL A 11 -5.89 -8.35 10.59
N LEU A 12 -6.35 -9.60 10.74
CA LEU A 12 -6.37 -10.54 9.63
C LEU A 12 -7.47 -10.12 8.65
N PHE A 13 -7.07 -9.66 7.48
CA PHE A 13 -7.95 -9.37 6.37
C PHE A 13 -7.94 -10.55 5.41
N ALA A 14 -8.97 -11.41 5.50
CA ALA A 14 -9.21 -12.46 4.52
C ALA A 14 -10.39 -12.00 3.63
N PRO A 15 -10.16 -11.63 2.37
CA PRO A 15 -11.24 -11.27 1.46
C PRO A 15 -12.01 -12.52 1.04
N GLU A 16 -12.96 -12.93 1.85
CA GLU A 16 -14.00 -13.87 1.46
C GLU A 16 -15.16 -13.05 0.89
N GLN A 17 -15.24 -12.87 -0.41
CA GLN A 17 -16.13 -11.93 -1.10
C GLN A 17 -15.67 -10.46 -0.88
N THR A 18 -15.93 -9.56 -1.82
CA THR A 18 -15.46 -8.16 -1.81
C THR A 18 -15.61 -7.48 -0.45
N LYS A 19 -14.58 -7.55 0.39
CA LYS A 19 -14.59 -6.90 1.70
C LYS A 19 -13.97 -5.53 1.61
N ASN A 20 -14.60 -4.58 2.28
CA ASN A 20 -14.10 -3.23 2.47
C ASN A 20 -13.58 -3.08 3.90
N TRP A 21 -12.38 -2.55 4.02
CA TRP A 21 -11.80 -2.16 5.31
C TRP A 21 -11.41 -0.68 5.26
N SER A 22 -11.52 0.03 6.40
CA SER A 22 -11.13 1.43 6.46
C SER A 22 -10.51 1.82 7.78
N VAL A 23 -9.55 2.73 7.73
CA VAL A 23 -8.90 3.32 8.90
C VAL A 23 -8.67 4.82 8.68
N SER A 24 -8.69 5.59 9.75
CA SER A 24 -8.22 6.97 9.74
C SER A 24 -7.40 7.29 10.98
N ALA A 25 -6.38 8.15 10.80
CA ALA A 25 -5.77 8.89 11.88
C ALA A 25 -6.44 10.25 11.96
N LYS A 26 -6.97 10.61 13.13
CA LYS A 26 -7.64 11.89 13.36
C LYS A 26 -6.64 13.04 13.40
N GLU A 27 -7.12 14.26 13.30
CA GLU A 27 -6.32 15.48 13.32
C GLU A 27 -5.22 15.44 14.41
N GLY A 28 -3.98 15.68 14.02
CA GLY A 28 -2.80 15.65 14.89
C GLY A 28 -2.44 14.30 15.49
N GLN A 29 -3.16 13.22 15.17
CA GLN A 29 -2.91 11.89 15.71
C GLN A 29 -1.79 11.18 14.95
N THR A 30 -0.97 10.41 15.68
CA THR A 30 -0.10 9.39 15.10
C THR A 30 -0.71 8.02 15.33
N LYS A 31 -0.93 7.27 14.23
CA LYS A 31 -1.54 5.93 14.27
C LYS A 31 -0.75 4.96 13.41
N GLN A 32 -0.69 3.71 13.85
CA GLN A 32 -0.11 2.60 13.10
C GLN A 32 -1.07 1.42 13.10
N VAL A 33 -1.21 0.78 11.94
CA VAL A 33 -2.02 -0.45 11.78
C VAL A 33 -1.26 -1.46 10.95
N THR A 34 -1.50 -2.73 11.21
CA THR A 34 -0.97 -3.85 10.42
C THR A 34 -2.14 -4.69 9.92
N LEU A 35 -2.14 -4.96 8.61
CA LEU A 35 -3.10 -5.82 7.95
C LEU A 35 -2.38 -7.04 7.41
N SER A 36 -2.73 -8.21 7.88
CA SER A 36 -2.35 -9.48 7.27
C SER A 36 -3.40 -9.84 6.22
N ILE A 37 -2.99 -9.89 4.96
CA ILE A 37 -3.87 -10.05 3.81
C ILE A 37 -3.64 -11.43 3.21
N GLY A 38 -4.56 -12.35 3.47
CA GLY A 38 -4.53 -13.70 2.92
C GLY A 38 -5.52 -13.86 1.76
N GLN A 39 -5.30 -14.86 0.93
CA GLN A 39 -6.30 -15.29 -0.05
C GLN A 39 -7.43 -16.02 0.68
N GLY A 40 -8.69 -15.71 0.34
CA GLY A 40 -9.85 -16.45 0.83
C GLY A 40 -9.88 -17.89 0.30
N LYS A 41 -10.97 -18.60 0.60
CA LYS A 41 -11.20 -19.99 0.13
C LYS A 41 -11.47 -20.08 -1.36
N GLU A 42 -11.91 -18.98 -1.95
CA GLU A 42 -12.24 -18.89 -3.37
C GLU A 42 -10.97 -18.80 -4.22
N LYS A 43 -11.03 -19.33 -5.42
CA LYS A 43 -9.94 -19.28 -6.40
C LYS A 43 -9.58 -17.84 -6.79
N VAL A 44 -10.55 -16.94 -6.72
CA VAL A 44 -10.39 -15.49 -6.93
C VAL A 44 -10.96 -14.77 -5.73
N SER A 45 -10.13 -13.94 -5.10
CA SER A 45 -10.52 -13.13 -3.95
C SER A 45 -10.23 -11.66 -4.23
N SER A 46 -11.07 -10.75 -3.71
CA SER A 46 -10.82 -9.31 -3.87
C SER A 46 -11.15 -8.52 -2.62
N GLY A 47 -10.39 -7.45 -2.38
CA GLY A 47 -10.59 -6.56 -1.25
C GLY A 47 -10.29 -5.11 -1.56
N LYS A 48 -10.89 -4.21 -0.74
CA LYS A 48 -10.64 -2.78 -0.82
C LYS A 48 -10.28 -2.24 0.55
N ILE A 49 -9.21 -1.48 0.59
CA ILE A 49 -8.69 -0.83 1.78
C ILE A 49 -8.78 0.68 1.56
N ARG A 50 -9.25 1.42 2.56
CA ARG A 50 -9.22 2.88 2.57
C ARG A 50 -8.49 3.37 3.81
N ALA A 51 -7.51 4.23 3.62
CA ALA A 51 -6.76 4.82 4.71
C ALA A 51 -6.68 6.35 4.54
N ALA A 52 -6.96 7.08 5.61
CA ALA A 52 -6.92 8.53 5.59
C ALA A 52 -6.12 9.08 6.77
N ALA A 53 -5.24 10.01 6.51
CA ALA A 53 -4.62 10.84 7.52
C ALA A 53 -5.26 12.23 7.46
N GLU A 54 -5.98 12.59 8.53
CA GLU A 54 -6.60 13.90 8.67
C GLU A 54 -5.53 15.00 8.84
N GLU A 55 -5.92 16.26 8.88
CA GLU A 55 -4.99 17.38 8.94
C GLU A 55 -3.97 17.23 10.08
N GLY A 56 -2.68 17.37 9.75
CA GLY A 56 -1.57 17.25 10.70
C GLY A 56 -1.35 15.84 11.26
N ALA A 57 -2.07 14.83 10.78
CA ALA A 57 -1.95 13.46 11.26
C ALA A 57 -0.82 12.68 10.58
N SER A 58 -0.36 11.62 11.24
CA SER A 58 0.56 10.64 10.69
C SER A 58 -0.04 9.24 10.79
N LEU A 59 -0.17 8.55 9.64
CA LEU A 59 -0.73 7.20 9.57
C LEU A 59 0.28 6.27 8.91
N THR A 60 0.64 5.20 9.62
CA THR A 60 1.43 4.10 9.04
C THR A 60 0.54 2.87 8.86
N VAL A 61 0.49 2.36 7.63
CA VAL A 61 -0.24 1.14 7.28
C VAL A 61 0.77 0.10 6.80
N PHE A 62 0.80 -1.04 7.46
CA PHE A 62 1.51 -2.23 7.00
C PHE A 62 0.51 -3.18 6.36
N GLU A 63 0.74 -3.57 5.13
CA GLU A 63 -0.01 -4.57 4.39
C GLU A 63 0.92 -5.76 4.09
N VAL A 64 0.66 -6.88 4.72
CA VAL A 64 1.44 -8.11 4.53
C VAL A 64 0.60 -9.10 3.76
N PHE A 65 0.93 -9.29 2.49
CA PHE A 65 0.27 -10.25 1.60
C PHE A 65 0.88 -11.62 1.79
N GLU A 66 0.16 -12.47 2.50
CA GLU A 66 0.66 -13.79 2.85
C GLU A 66 0.50 -14.80 1.70
N PRO A 67 1.42 -15.75 1.57
CA PRO A 67 1.26 -16.82 0.62
C PRO A 67 0.09 -17.73 1.04
N ALA A 68 -0.73 -18.15 0.08
CA ALA A 68 -1.75 -19.15 0.30
C ALA A 68 -1.21 -20.56 -0.03
N GLN A 69 -1.88 -21.60 0.48
CA GLN A 69 -1.51 -23.00 0.16
C GLN A 69 -2.02 -23.45 -1.20
N ALA A 70 -3.02 -22.76 -1.74
CA ALA A 70 -3.65 -23.12 -3.01
C ALA A 70 -3.34 -22.08 -4.09
N ALA A 71 -3.35 -22.53 -5.34
CA ALA A 71 -3.33 -21.67 -6.51
C ALA A 71 -4.51 -20.70 -6.50
N GLY A 72 -4.30 -19.49 -7.02
CA GLY A 72 -5.39 -18.55 -7.15
C GLY A 72 -4.95 -17.10 -7.28
N GLN A 73 -5.93 -16.24 -7.40
CA GLN A 73 -5.76 -14.83 -7.67
C GLN A 73 -6.30 -13.98 -6.52
N LEU A 74 -5.51 -13.02 -6.07
CA LEU A 74 -5.90 -12.04 -5.07
C LEU A 74 -5.81 -10.64 -5.69
N ALA A 75 -6.91 -9.89 -5.68
CA ALA A 75 -6.96 -8.51 -6.11
C ALA A 75 -7.20 -7.59 -4.91
N VAL A 76 -6.30 -6.64 -4.66
CA VAL A 76 -6.46 -5.67 -3.57
C VAL A 76 -6.29 -4.27 -4.11
N ARG A 77 -7.24 -3.39 -3.75
CA ARG A 77 -7.16 -1.96 -4.03
C ARG A 77 -7.03 -1.18 -2.73
N THR A 78 -5.96 -0.41 -2.60
CA THR A 78 -5.70 0.48 -1.47
C THR A 78 -5.88 1.94 -1.89
N GLU A 79 -6.81 2.65 -1.28
CA GLU A 79 -7.07 4.08 -1.50
C GLU A 79 -6.58 4.90 -0.29
N LEU A 80 -5.68 5.83 -0.55
CA LEU A 80 -5.01 6.65 0.46
C LEU A 80 -5.37 8.12 0.29
N TYR A 81 -5.61 8.82 1.41
CA TYR A 81 -5.93 10.23 1.44
C TYR A 81 -5.05 10.94 2.46
N ALA A 82 -3.96 11.57 2.00
CA ALA A 82 -3.11 12.42 2.83
C ALA A 82 -3.63 13.85 2.76
N LYS A 83 -4.34 14.28 3.81
CA LYS A 83 -4.89 15.64 3.90
C LYS A 83 -3.80 16.66 4.22
N LYS A 84 -4.19 17.90 4.39
CA LYS A 84 -3.26 19.01 4.63
C LYS A 84 -2.31 18.73 5.80
N ASN A 85 -1.00 18.98 5.60
CA ASN A 85 0.06 18.79 6.58
C ASN A 85 0.13 17.37 7.17
N SER A 86 -0.42 16.36 6.49
CA SER A 86 -0.41 14.98 6.97
C SER A 86 0.59 14.11 6.22
N ARG A 87 0.88 12.96 6.81
CA ARG A 87 1.77 11.96 6.21
C ARG A 87 1.14 10.57 6.30
N ILE A 88 1.12 9.87 5.18
CA ILE A 88 0.83 8.44 5.14
C ILE A 88 2.12 7.71 4.78
N ARG A 89 2.44 6.67 5.55
CA ARG A 89 3.44 5.66 5.19
C ARG A 89 2.72 4.36 4.90
N LEU A 90 2.80 3.88 3.67
CA LEU A 90 2.33 2.56 3.27
C LEU A 90 3.52 1.63 3.10
N VAL A 91 3.54 0.53 3.84
CA VAL A 91 4.54 -0.53 3.71
C VAL A 91 3.81 -1.79 3.24
N GLN A 92 4.16 -2.28 2.05
CA GLN A 92 3.59 -3.50 1.49
C GLN A 92 4.66 -4.59 1.38
N VAL A 93 4.40 -5.74 1.97
CA VAL A 93 5.24 -6.94 1.80
C VAL A 93 4.43 -7.98 1.04
N MET A 94 4.82 -8.24 -0.19
CA MET A 94 4.10 -9.10 -1.13
C MET A 94 4.80 -10.45 -1.23
N MET A 95 4.27 -11.44 -0.48
CA MET A 95 4.79 -12.81 -0.46
C MET A 95 3.80 -13.73 -1.16
N ARG A 96 4.11 -14.17 -2.38
CA ARG A 96 3.22 -15.07 -3.13
C ARG A 96 3.87 -16.43 -3.36
N GLY A 97 3.06 -17.48 -3.23
CA GLY A 97 3.48 -18.84 -3.53
C GLY A 97 3.43 -19.16 -5.02
N GLU A 98 3.88 -20.35 -5.41
CA GLU A 98 3.74 -20.84 -6.78
C GLU A 98 2.27 -20.86 -7.20
N GLU A 99 1.99 -20.60 -8.49
CA GLU A 99 0.64 -20.57 -9.08
C GLU A 99 -0.32 -19.56 -8.40
N GLN A 100 0.24 -18.54 -7.73
CA GLN A 100 -0.53 -17.46 -7.14
C GLN A 100 -0.26 -16.15 -7.86
N GLU A 101 -1.31 -15.38 -8.07
CA GLU A 101 -1.23 -14.05 -8.66
C GLU A 101 -1.74 -13.00 -7.67
N LEU A 102 -1.03 -11.86 -7.60
CA LEU A 102 -1.48 -10.67 -6.89
C LEU A 102 -1.70 -9.54 -7.89
N LEU A 103 -2.90 -8.99 -7.89
CA LEU A 103 -3.24 -7.73 -8.52
C LEU A 103 -3.32 -6.68 -7.42
N ASN A 104 -2.30 -5.87 -7.28
CA ASN A 104 -2.24 -4.77 -6.30
C ASN A 104 -2.49 -3.45 -7.01
N ASP A 105 -3.37 -2.61 -6.47
CA ASP A 105 -3.68 -1.29 -7.00
C ASP A 105 -3.68 -0.26 -5.86
N VAL A 106 -2.75 0.68 -5.89
CA VAL A 106 -2.60 1.73 -4.88
C VAL A 106 -2.94 3.08 -5.50
N GLY A 107 -3.98 3.72 -4.99
CA GLY A 107 -4.33 5.10 -5.32
C GLY A 107 -4.08 6.04 -4.16
N CYS A 108 -3.41 7.18 -4.37
CA CYS A 108 -3.20 8.19 -3.34
C CYS A 108 -3.52 9.59 -3.82
N ILE A 109 -4.16 10.36 -2.95
CA ILE A 109 -4.36 11.80 -3.12
C ILE A 109 -3.63 12.52 -1.99
N CYS A 110 -2.73 13.45 -2.34
CA CYS A 110 -2.03 14.30 -1.40
C CYS A 110 -2.48 15.75 -1.54
N GLU A 111 -2.99 16.32 -0.45
CA GLU A 111 -3.35 17.74 -0.35
C GLU A 111 -2.12 18.61 -0.01
N GLU A 112 -2.32 19.88 0.39
CA GLU A 112 -1.25 20.84 0.73
C GLU A 112 -0.31 20.30 1.82
N ASN A 113 1.00 20.25 1.54
CA ASN A 113 2.01 19.62 2.39
C ASN A 113 1.68 18.14 2.78
N GLY A 114 0.76 17.50 2.09
CA GLY A 114 0.46 16.09 2.27
C GLY A 114 1.54 15.21 1.66
N ALA A 115 1.91 14.13 2.34
CA ALA A 115 2.99 13.26 1.89
C ALA A 115 2.60 11.79 1.89
N LEU A 116 3.04 11.07 0.84
CA LEU A 116 3.04 9.60 0.79
C LEU A 116 4.47 9.08 0.79
N ASP A 117 4.81 8.25 1.78
CA ASP A 117 5.98 7.38 1.77
C ASP A 117 5.51 5.95 1.45
N LEU A 118 5.86 5.43 0.30
CA LEU A 118 5.55 4.08 -0.15
C LEU A 118 6.80 3.22 -0.10
N LEU A 119 6.74 2.10 0.62
CA LEU A 119 7.76 1.07 0.61
C LEU A 119 7.12 -0.26 0.20
N GLN A 120 7.59 -0.85 -0.88
CA GLN A 120 7.14 -2.16 -1.35
C GLN A 120 8.29 -3.15 -1.38
N VAL A 121 8.02 -4.37 -0.94
CA VAL A 121 8.95 -5.51 -1.01
C VAL A 121 8.23 -6.68 -1.66
N VAL A 122 8.71 -7.10 -2.83
CA VAL A 122 8.16 -8.24 -3.58
C VAL A 122 9.10 -9.41 -3.48
N VAL A 123 8.63 -10.50 -2.87
CA VAL A 123 9.39 -11.74 -2.67
C VAL A 123 8.51 -12.95 -2.88
N GLY A 124 9.11 -14.09 -3.14
CA GLY A 124 8.36 -15.35 -3.28
C GLY A 124 8.48 -15.96 -4.67
N LYS A 125 7.45 -16.61 -5.16
CA LYS A 125 7.46 -17.36 -6.43
C LYS A 125 6.25 -17.07 -7.32
N GLY A 126 5.23 -16.39 -6.83
CA GLY A 126 4.03 -16.05 -7.58
C GLY A 126 4.15 -14.73 -8.33
N ASP A 127 3.26 -14.53 -9.28
CA ASP A 127 3.24 -13.33 -10.12
C ASP A 127 2.61 -12.14 -9.39
N VAL A 128 3.18 -10.94 -9.58
CA VAL A 128 2.68 -9.69 -9.01
C VAL A 128 2.50 -8.66 -10.12
N TYR A 129 1.31 -8.10 -10.19
CA TYR A 129 0.96 -6.98 -11.06
C TYR A 129 0.57 -5.80 -10.17
N ASP A 130 1.35 -4.72 -10.24
CA ASP A 130 1.26 -3.62 -9.29
C ASP A 130 0.99 -2.29 -10.01
N GLY A 131 -0.14 -1.68 -9.71
CA GLY A 131 -0.54 -0.37 -10.18
C GLY A 131 -0.42 0.67 -9.07
N ILE A 132 0.31 1.78 -9.33
CA ILE A 132 0.46 2.86 -8.37
C ILE A 132 0.07 4.18 -9.05
N TRP A 133 -0.93 4.85 -8.48
CA TRP A 133 -1.42 6.12 -8.96
C TRP A 133 -1.43 7.16 -7.85
N THR A 134 -0.66 8.23 -7.99
CA THR A 134 -0.60 9.29 -6.99
C THR A 134 -0.91 10.64 -7.61
N GLU A 135 -1.80 11.41 -6.97
CA GLU A 135 -2.09 12.79 -7.31
C GLU A 135 -1.55 13.74 -6.23
N LEU A 136 -0.60 14.56 -6.59
CA LEU A 136 -0.07 15.66 -5.77
C LEU A 136 -0.90 16.90 -6.07
N GLN A 137 -2.10 16.98 -5.45
CA GLN A 137 -3.15 17.91 -5.84
C GLN A 137 -2.89 19.37 -5.45
N LYS A 138 -2.17 19.59 -4.36
CA LYS A 138 -1.94 20.94 -3.81
C LYS A 138 -0.45 21.22 -3.62
N ASP A 139 -0.14 22.47 -3.25
CA ASP A 139 1.23 22.96 -3.11
C ASP A 139 2.01 22.16 -2.05
N HIS A 140 3.29 21.92 -2.32
CA HIS A 140 4.22 21.19 -1.46
C HIS A 140 3.83 19.72 -1.16
N ALA A 141 2.89 19.15 -1.90
CA ALA A 141 2.60 17.72 -1.78
C ALA A 141 3.76 16.87 -2.29
N SER A 142 4.00 15.70 -1.69
CA SER A 142 5.15 14.87 -2.03
C SER A 142 4.87 13.38 -2.04
N LEU A 143 5.67 12.67 -2.87
CA LEU A 143 5.74 11.21 -2.93
C LEU A 143 7.19 10.76 -2.81
N GLN A 144 7.46 9.83 -1.92
CA GLN A 144 8.66 9.00 -1.94
C GLN A 144 8.25 7.54 -2.10
N ALA A 145 8.72 6.88 -3.15
CA ALA A 145 8.44 5.47 -3.42
C ALA A 145 9.73 4.67 -3.53
N GLU A 146 9.82 3.61 -2.74
CA GLU A 146 10.93 2.66 -2.74
C GLU A 146 10.37 1.26 -3.00
N ILE A 147 10.84 0.59 -4.04
CA ILE A 147 10.38 -0.73 -4.46
C ILE A 147 11.56 -1.68 -4.51
N GLY A 148 11.59 -2.66 -3.60
CA GLY A 148 12.56 -3.74 -3.59
C GLY A 148 11.96 -5.04 -4.10
N TYR A 149 12.65 -5.78 -4.96
CA TYR A 149 12.15 -7.07 -5.43
C TYR A 149 13.23 -8.14 -5.55
N LEU A 150 12.83 -9.38 -5.28
CA LEU A 150 13.64 -10.57 -5.49
C LEU A 150 12.80 -11.58 -6.27
N LEU A 151 13.08 -11.71 -7.57
CA LEU A 151 12.35 -12.59 -8.47
C LEU A 151 13.11 -13.88 -8.72
N GLN A 152 12.38 -14.97 -8.76
CA GLN A 152 12.92 -16.32 -8.94
C GLN A 152 12.29 -17.03 -10.16
N ASN A 153 13.10 -17.76 -10.91
CA ASN A 153 12.62 -18.57 -12.04
C ASN A 153 11.86 -17.77 -13.11
N GLN A 154 10.61 -18.11 -13.33
CA GLN A 154 9.72 -17.51 -14.34
C GLN A 154 8.72 -16.51 -13.73
N GLN A 155 8.91 -16.10 -12.48
CA GLN A 155 8.08 -15.12 -11.80
C GLN A 155 8.02 -13.81 -12.59
N LYS A 156 6.83 -13.21 -12.63
CA LYS A 156 6.59 -11.90 -13.23
C LYS A 156 6.34 -10.87 -12.15
N PHE A 157 7.00 -9.75 -12.28
CA PHE A 157 6.68 -8.53 -11.56
C PHE A 157 6.50 -7.42 -12.59
N ASP A 158 5.26 -6.97 -12.75
CA ASP A 158 4.90 -5.85 -13.61
C ASP A 158 4.46 -4.69 -12.74
N VAL A 159 5.16 -3.57 -12.81
CA VAL A 159 4.86 -2.37 -12.04
C VAL A 159 4.59 -1.19 -12.95
N ASN A 160 3.45 -0.53 -12.73
CA ASN A 160 3.08 0.69 -13.41
C ASN A 160 2.87 1.81 -12.38
N LEU A 161 3.77 2.78 -12.36
CA LEU A 161 3.70 3.90 -11.45
C LEU A 161 3.42 5.21 -12.20
N ASN A 162 2.35 5.89 -11.83
CA ASN A 162 1.93 7.16 -12.40
C ASN A 162 1.79 8.22 -11.31
N VAL A 163 2.46 9.38 -11.49
CA VAL A 163 2.37 10.51 -10.57
C VAL A 163 1.91 11.73 -11.34
N ARG A 164 0.85 12.37 -10.85
CA ARG A 164 0.35 13.63 -11.39
C ARG A 164 0.63 14.79 -10.44
N HIS A 165 1.30 15.80 -10.95
CA HIS A 165 1.64 17.02 -10.22
C HIS A 165 0.67 18.14 -10.62
N PHE A 166 -0.21 18.55 -9.71
CA PHE A 166 -1.16 19.65 -9.94
C PHE A 166 -0.79 20.89 -9.14
N GLY A 167 -0.25 20.73 -7.92
CA GLY A 167 0.19 21.82 -7.06
C GLY A 167 1.54 22.39 -7.48
N LYS A 168 1.92 23.51 -6.89
CA LYS A 168 3.24 24.12 -7.05
C LYS A 168 4.22 23.49 -6.07
N VAL A 169 5.52 23.43 -6.47
CA VAL A 169 6.60 22.90 -5.61
C VAL A 169 6.29 21.50 -5.10
N THR A 170 5.65 20.69 -5.93
CA THR A 170 5.41 19.28 -5.62
C THR A 170 6.60 18.42 -6.03
N GLU A 171 6.91 17.40 -5.25
CA GLU A 171 8.09 16.55 -5.45
C GLU A 171 7.71 15.07 -5.49
N SER A 172 8.39 14.31 -6.36
CA SER A 172 8.28 12.86 -6.36
C SER A 172 9.66 12.22 -6.56
N THR A 173 9.98 11.25 -5.72
CA THR A 173 11.18 10.42 -5.84
C THR A 173 10.76 8.97 -5.92
N ILE A 174 11.28 8.26 -6.91
CA ILE A 174 10.98 6.86 -7.15
C ILE A 174 12.29 6.11 -7.31
N GLN A 175 12.47 5.08 -6.51
CA GLN A 175 13.60 4.16 -6.59
C GLN A 175 13.10 2.72 -6.66
N ALA A 176 13.62 1.95 -7.59
CA ALA A 176 13.31 0.53 -7.72
C ALA A 176 14.61 -0.26 -7.87
N ASP A 177 14.84 -1.19 -6.98
CA ASP A 177 16.03 -2.03 -6.94
C ASP A 177 15.64 -3.49 -6.78
N GLY A 178 16.31 -4.38 -7.49
CA GLY A 178 15.99 -5.79 -7.35
C GLY A 178 17.01 -6.74 -7.97
N THR A 179 16.76 -8.00 -7.72
CA THR A 179 17.60 -9.11 -8.20
C THR A 179 16.74 -10.16 -8.88
N LEU A 180 17.25 -10.69 -9.99
CA LEU A 180 16.71 -11.84 -10.70
C LEU A 180 17.63 -13.05 -10.43
N MET A 181 17.05 -14.18 -10.00
CA MET A 181 17.78 -15.42 -9.72
C MET A 181 17.30 -16.57 -10.60
#